data_9c4c6aff2ec85f523bcfb5c5cc4771c6
#
_entry.id   9c4c6aff2ec85f523bcfb5c5cc4771c6
#
_cell.length_a   1.000
_cell.length_b   1.000
_cell.length_c   1.000
_cell.angle_alpha   90.00
_cell.angle_beta   90.00
_cell.angle_gamma   90.00
#
_symmetry.space_group_name_H-M   'P 1'
#
loop_
_entity.id
_entity.type
_entity.pdbx_description
1 polymer ?
#
loop_
_entity_poly.entity_id
_entity_poly.type
_entity_poly.pdbx_seq_one_letter_code
_entity_poly.pdbx_strand_id
1 'polypeptide(L)'
;MDNSLHEKLIAIEASLPEIEKQLSEIDISNDQKAYAEMAKKHSDVTAIVELFGEWKEINLEIADAEELFQSESDEEMKSEFEEIISQNKLKLDPL
;
A
#
# COMPACT_ATOMS: atom_id res chain seq x y z
N MET A 1 5.59 4.52 10.31
CA MET A 1 4.27 5.14 10.05
C MET A 1 3.52 5.33 11.35
N ASP A 2 2.91 6.49 11.55
CA ASP A 2 2.09 6.82 12.70
C ASP A 2 0.84 5.92 12.75
N ASN A 3 0.45 5.45 13.93
CA ASN A 3 -0.74 4.61 14.09
C ASN A 3 -2.02 5.27 13.57
N SER A 4 -2.17 6.58 13.81
CA SER A 4 -3.33 7.34 13.32
C SER A 4 -3.39 7.35 11.79
N LEU A 5 -2.25 7.55 11.14
CA LEU A 5 -2.18 7.51 9.68
C LEU A 5 -2.46 6.10 9.15
N HIS A 6 -1.90 5.09 9.82
CA HIS A 6 -2.11 3.69 9.44
C HIS A 6 -3.59 3.32 9.50
N GLU A 7 -4.29 3.71 10.57
CA GLU A 7 -5.73 3.48 10.71
C GLU A 7 -6.53 4.16 9.61
N LYS A 8 -6.15 5.40 9.25
CA LYS A 8 -6.81 6.12 8.15
C LYS A 8 -6.61 5.40 6.81
N LEU A 9 -5.40 4.89 6.56
CA LEU A 9 -5.12 4.16 5.32
C LEU A 9 -5.89 2.86 5.23
N ILE A 10 -6.04 2.14 6.35
CA ILE A 10 -6.87 0.93 6.42
C ILE A 10 -8.32 1.27 6.10
N ALA A 11 -8.85 2.36 6.65
CA ALA A 11 -10.21 2.80 6.38
C ALA A 11 -10.40 3.19 4.91
N ILE A 12 -9.43 3.87 4.31
CA ILE A 12 -9.47 4.23 2.88
C ILE A 12 -9.46 2.97 2.01
N GLU A 13 -8.60 2.01 2.33
CA GLU A 13 -8.53 0.74 1.61
C GLU A 13 -9.88 0.01 1.70
N ALA A 14 -10.48 -0.03 2.87
CA ALA A 14 -11.77 -0.67 3.10
C ALA A 14 -12.92 0.03 2.36
N SER A 15 -12.78 1.32 2.06
CA SER A 15 -13.80 2.09 1.35
C SER A 15 -13.84 1.83 -0.15
N LEU A 16 -12.79 1.25 -0.72
CA LEU A 16 -12.68 1.08 -2.17
C LEU A 16 -13.81 0.25 -2.79
N PRO A 17 -14.22 -0.91 -2.23
CA PRO A 17 -15.31 -1.69 -2.80
C PRO A 17 -16.63 -0.91 -2.83
N GLU A 18 -16.91 -0.11 -1.82
CA GLU A 18 -18.13 0.72 -1.76
C GLU A 18 -18.09 1.82 -2.82
N ILE A 19 -16.93 2.44 -3.01
CA ILE A 19 -16.74 3.46 -4.05
C ILE A 19 -16.96 2.85 -5.44
N GLU A 20 -16.43 1.66 -5.69
CA GLU A 20 -16.62 0.95 -6.95
C GLU A 20 -18.08 0.60 -7.18
N LYS A 21 -18.78 0.18 -6.13
CA LYS A 21 -20.21 -0.11 -6.20
C LYS A 21 -21.01 1.14 -6.55
N GLN A 22 -20.75 2.25 -5.87
CA GLN A 22 -21.44 3.52 -6.12
C GLN A 22 -21.18 4.01 -7.54
N LEU A 23 -19.95 3.88 -8.03
CA LEU A 23 -19.60 4.27 -9.39
C LEU A 23 -20.36 3.46 -10.43
N SER A 24 -20.53 2.16 -10.18
CA SER A 24 -21.24 1.28 -11.10
C SER A 24 -22.76 1.55 -11.15
N GLU A 25 -23.30 2.16 -10.10
CA GLU A 25 -24.73 2.44 -9.99
C GLU A 25 -25.13 3.81 -10.58
N ILE A 26 -24.15 4.68 -10.89
CA ILE A 26 -24.43 5.99 -11.46
C ILE A 26 -24.77 5.84 -12.94
N ASP A 27 -25.90 6.46 -13.35
CA ASP A 27 -26.29 6.53 -14.75
C ASP A 27 -25.55 7.70 -15.41
N ILE A 28 -24.55 7.37 -16.22
CA ILE A 28 -23.70 8.35 -16.93
C ILE A 28 -24.55 9.28 -17.81
N SER A 29 -25.58 8.75 -18.46
CA SER A 29 -26.40 9.53 -19.39
C SER A 29 -27.26 10.56 -18.70
N ASN A 30 -27.65 10.30 -17.43
CA ASN A 30 -28.51 11.19 -16.67
C ASN A 30 -27.75 12.10 -15.69
N ASP A 31 -26.57 11.68 -15.22
CA ASP A 31 -25.81 12.43 -14.23
C ASP A 31 -24.32 12.34 -14.48
N GLN A 32 -23.89 13.03 -15.53
CA GLN A 32 -22.46 13.05 -15.92
C GLN A 32 -21.58 13.68 -14.85
N LYS A 33 -22.08 14.70 -14.16
CA LYS A 33 -21.34 15.39 -13.12
C LYS A 33 -21.05 14.48 -11.93
N ALA A 34 -22.07 13.79 -11.46
CA ALA A 34 -21.93 12.86 -10.33
C ALA A 34 -20.98 11.71 -10.71
N TYR A 35 -21.05 11.21 -11.94
CA TYR A 35 -20.15 10.17 -12.41
C TYR A 35 -18.71 10.67 -12.42
N ALA A 36 -18.45 11.87 -12.96
CA ALA A 36 -17.11 12.45 -13.03
C ALA A 36 -16.52 12.64 -11.63
N GLU A 37 -17.31 13.14 -10.69
CA GLU A 37 -16.86 13.34 -9.31
C GLU A 37 -16.52 12.01 -8.64
N MET A 38 -17.34 10.98 -8.82
CA MET A 38 -17.10 9.67 -8.25
C MET A 38 -15.91 8.97 -8.92
N ALA A 39 -15.76 9.12 -10.24
CA ALA A 39 -14.62 8.57 -10.97
C ALA A 39 -13.30 9.18 -10.49
N LYS A 40 -13.28 10.48 -10.22
CA LYS A 40 -12.11 11.14 -9.64
C LYS A 40 -11.80 10.60 -8.25
N LYS A 41 -12.80 10.46 -7.41
CA LYS A 41 -12.65 9.88 -6.06
C LYS A 41 -12.09 8.47 -6.15
N HIS A 42 -12.62 7.65 -7.05
CA HIS A 42 -12.12 6.29 -7.30
C HIS A 42 -10.64 6.30 -7.69
N SER A 43 -10.26 7.16 -8.61
CA SER A 43 -8.87 7.29 -9.05
C SER A 43 -7.95 7.69 -7.90
N ASP A 44 -8.35 8.69 -7.11
CA ASP A 44 -7.55 9.17 -5.98
C ASP A 44 -7.38 8.08 -4.92
N VAL A 45 -8.46 7.38 -4.58
CA VAL A 45 -8.43 6.31 -3.57
C VAL A 45 -7.61 5.12 -4.08
N THR A 46 -7.74 4.76 -5.35
CA THR A 46 -6.97 3.66 -5.94
C THR A 46 -5.47 3.94 -5.86
N ALA A 47 -5.05 5.17 -6.17
CA ALA A 47 -3.65 5.55 -6.07
C ALA A 47 -3.10 5.42 -4.64
N ILE A 48 -3.89 5.83 -3.65
CA ILE A 48 -3.52 5.71 -2.24
C ILE A 48 -3.42 4.23 -1.83
N VAL A 49 -4.37 3.41 -2.26
CA VAL A 49 -4.40 1.97 -1.95
C VAL A 49 -3.18 1.27 -2.55
N GLU A 50 -2.79 1.63 -3.78
CA GLU A 50 -1.61 1.07 -4.43
C GLU A 50 -0.34 1.40 -3.66
N LEU A 51 -0.18 2.67 -3.24
CA LEU A 51 0.98 3.08 -2.45
C LEU A 51 1.01 2.37 -1.09
N PHE A 52 -0.13 2.24 -0.44
CA PHE A 52 -0.23 1.52 0.82
C PHE A 52 0.12 0.04 0.64
N GLY A 53 -0.30 -0.57 -0.47
CA GLY A 53 0.05 -1.94 -0.82
C GLY A 53 1.55 -2.13 -0.99
N GLU A 54 2.22 -1.21 -1.70
CA GLU A 54 3.67 -1.23 -1.86
C GLU A 54 4.39 -1.10 -0.50
N TRP A 55 3.92 -0.21 0.34
CA TRP A 55 4.46 -0.01 1.68
C TRP A 55 4.35 -1.29 2.51
N LYS A 56 3.19 -1.95 2.48
CA LYS A 56 2.97 -3.21 3.20
C LYS A 56 3.90 -4.32 2.69
N GLU A 57 4.07 -4.44 1.37
CA GLU A 57 4.95 -5.44 0.76
C GLU A 57 6.40 -5.22 1.16
N ILE A 58 6.87 -3.97 1.12
CA ILE A 58 8.25 -3.64 1.49
C ILE A 58 8.50 -3.97 2.97
N ASN A 59 7.56 -3.63 3.84
CA ASN A 59 7.68 -3.95 5.27
C ASN A 59 7.68 -5.46 5.51
N LEU A 60 6.89 -6.22 4.77
CA LEU A 60 6.88 -7.67 4.87
C LEU A 60 8.23 -8.26 4.43
N GLU A 61 8.80 -7.76 3.34
CA GLU A 61 10.12 -8.21 2.88
C GLU A 61 11.20 -7.90 3.92
N ILE A 62 11.15 -6.73 4.53
CA ILE A 62 12.10 -6.37 5.60
C ILE A 62 11.95 -7.32 6.79
N ALA A 63 10.73 -7.59 7.23
CA ALA A 63 10.47 -8.47 8.36
C ALA A 63 10.96 -9.88 8.08
N ASP A 64 10.70 -10.40 6.88
CA ASP A 64 11.15 -11.73 6.46
C ASP A 64 12.67 -11.80 6.41
N ALA A 65 13.31 -10.79 5.86
CA ALA A 65 14.78 -10.73 5.77
C ALA A 65 15.42 -10.61 7.15
N GLU A 66 14.82 -9.85 8.06
CA GLU A 66 15.30 -9.75 9.44
C GLU A 66 15.20 -11.08 10.19
N GLU A 67 14.11 -11.81 10.00
CA GLU A 67 13.93 -13.13 10.58
C GLU A 67 14.97 -14.11 10.07
N LEU A 68 15.22 -14.13 8.76
CA LEU A 68 16.23 -14.96 8.14
C LEU A 68 17.63 -14.59 8.61
N PHE A 69 17.91 -13.30 8.74
CA PHE A 69 19.19 -12.81 9.26
C PHE A 69 19.47 -13.35 10.67
N GLN A 70 18.46 -13.30 11.54
CA GLN A 70 18.61 -13.75 12.93
C GLN A 70 18.82 -15.26 13.04
N SER A 71 18.22 -16.04 12.15
CA SER A 71 18.30 -17.51 12.19
C SER A 71 19.48 -18.06 11.41
N GLU A 72 20.17 -17.23 10.62
CA GLU A 72 21.28 -17.69 9.77
C GLU A 72 22.60 -17.70 10.51
N SER A 73 23.38 -18.78 10.32
CA SER A 73 24.70 -18.94 10.91
C SER A 73 25.85 -18.65 9.93
N ASP A 74 25.56 -18.61 8.63
CA ASP A 74 26.54 -18.32 7.59
C ASP A 74 26.71 -16.81 7.42
N GLU A 75 27.93 -16.31 7.60
CA GLU A 75 28.24 -14.88 7.53
C GLU A 75 27.97 -14.27 6.16
N GLU A 76 28.19 -15.02 5.08
CA GLU A 76 27.87 -14.53 3.73
C GLU A 76 26.38 -14.34 3.54
N MET A 77 25.58 -15.29 4.00
CA MET A 77 24.12 -15.20 3.91
C MET A 77 23.59 -14.06 4.78
N LYS A 78 24.15 -13.89 5.98
CA LYS A 78 23.78 -12.75 6.83
C LYS A 78 24.05 -11.43 6.16
N SER A 79 25.19 -11.30 5.48
CA SER A 79 25.53 -10.09 4.75
C SER A 79 24.55 -9.79 3.62
N GLU A 80 24.11 -10.83 2.90
CA GLU A 80 23.10 -10.68 1.84
C GLU A 80 21.75 -10.22 2.41
N PHE A 81 21.30 -10.80 3.52
CA PHE A 81 20.06 -10.40 4.16
C PHE A 81 20.12 -8.96 4.68
N GLU A 82 21.27 -8.57 5.24
CA GLU A 82 21.49 -7.20 5.71
C GLU A 82 21.40 -6.20 4.56
N GLU A 83 21.94 -6.54 3.39
CA GLU A 83 21.83 -5.71 2.20
C GLU A 83 20.40 -5.58 1.71
N ILE A 84 19.64 -6.68 1.69
CA ILE A 84 18.21 -6.66 1.33
C ILE A 84 17.43 -5.74 2.27
N ILE A 85 17.66 -5.85 3.57
CA ILE A 85 17.01 -5.00 4.57
C ILE A 85 17.33 -3.53 4.31
N SER A 86 18.60 -3.19 4.09
CA SER A 86 19.04 -1.82 3.85
C SER A 86 18.40 -1.24 2.60
N GLN A 87 18.40 -2.00 1.50
CA GLN A 87 17.81 -1.55 0.23
C GLN A 87 16.30 -1.31 0.36
N ASN A 88 15.60 -2.20 1.05
CA ASN A 88 14.16 -2.05 1.24
C ASN A 88 13.81 -0.87 2.13
N LYS A 89 14.62 -0.61 3.16
CA LYS A 89 14.43 0.57 4.02
C LYS A 89 14.60 1.87 3.23
N LEU A 90 15.51 1.91 2.27
CA LEU A 90 15.67 3.07 1.38
C LEU A 90 14.44 3.29 0.51
N LYS A 91 13.75 2.23 0.10
CA LYS A 91 12.52 2.33 -0.69
C LYS A 91 11.36 2.90 0.10
N LEU A 92 11.38 2.78 1.44
CA LEU A 92 10.32 3.32 2.28
C LEU A 92 10.37 4.84 2.42
N ASP A 93 11.56 5.45 2.28
CA ASP A 93 11.73 6.88 2.48
C ASP A 93 10.81 7.74 1.59
N PRO A 94 10.64 7.47 0.30
CA PRO A 94 9.74 8.25 -0.54
C PRO A 94 8.26 7.93 -0.36
N LEU A 95 7.94 6.89 0.38
CA LEU A 95 6.57 6.49 0.66
C LEU A 95 6.10 7.06 2.00
#